data_56759358654a111a629baa7ec22f4d3a
#
_entry.id   56759358654a111a629baa7ec22f4d3a
#
_cell.length_a   1.000
_cell.length_b   1.000
_cell.length_c   1.000
_cell.angle_alpha   90.00
_cell.angle_beta   90.00
_cell.angle_gamma   90.00
#
_symmetry.space_group_name_H-M   'P 1'
#
loop_
_entity.id
_entity.type
_entity.pdbx_description
1 polymer ?
#
loop_
_entity_poly.entity_id
_entity_poly.type
_entity_poly.pdbx_seq_one_letter_code
_entity_poly.pdbx_strand_id
1 'polypeptide(L)'
;MLHPVGPLPAVVYWRRRLLVLGCAVGVLGGGGWLGVAVATGSPDEDTVLTAAGDESVPAPALDQVVPSLAAVQLPTAEPAEEPQDAERQDGEPADEEPPAEALPVDGGPCSNDMIGVEVRPTPASSPVGSKPTFDLVVTNVSQVSCVRALDKGLQEIVMVDASGTRVWGSNDCFPETTTDPRTLQPGESVVFPVLWGGLSSTPGCTAERVQPAPGDYRLRGRLDTATSPDAAFTLT
;
A
#
# COMPACT_ATOMS: atom_id res chain seq x y z
N MET A 1 -42.42 9.23 3.66
CA MET A 1 -41.75 8.13 4.41
C MET A 1 -40.33 8.01 3.88
N LEU A 2 -39.30 8.36 4.68
CA LEU A 2 -37.90 8.35 4.26
C LEU A 2 -37.30 6.99 4.67
N HIS A 3 -37.26 6.04 3.73
CA HIS A 3 -36.58 4.77 3.94
C HIS A 3 -35.07 4.94 3.71
N PRO A 4 -34.19 4.41 4.59
CA PRO A 4 -32.77 4.43 4.36
C PRO A 4 -32.40 3.49 3.20
N VAL A 5 -31.66 4.01 2.22
CA VAL A 5 -31.14 3.23 1.07
C VAL A 5 -29.67 2.92 1.33
N GLY A 6 -29.36 1.67 1.65
CA GLY A 6 -27.97 1.21 1.86
C GLY A 6 -27.86 -0.08 2.69
N PRO A 7 -26.70 -0.77 2.66
CA PRO A 7 -26.50 -2.06 3.34
C PRO A 7 -26.32 -1.98 4.86
N LEU A 8 -26.37 -0.78 5.45
CA LEU A 8 -26.16 -0.58 6.89
C LEU A 8 -27.49 -0.61 7.66
N PRO A 9 -27.54 -1.16 8.89
CA PRO A 9 -28.73 -1.22 9.72
C PRO A 9 -29.23 0.20 10.04
N ALA A 10 -30.56 0.38 10.05
CA ALA A 10 -31.27 1.67 10.23
C ALA A 10 -30.78 2.49 11.45
N VAL A 11 -30.36 1.80 12.52
CA VAL A 11 -29.84 2.41 13.77
C VAL A 11 -28.56 3.22 13.53
N VAL A 12 -27.66 2.75 12.64
CA VAL A 12 -26.41 3.44 12.32
C VAL A 12 -26.67 4.69 11.49
N TYR A 13 -27.63 4.63 10.58
CA TYR A 13 -28.05 5.76 9.76
C TYR A 13 -28.66 6.89 10.61
N TRP A 14 -29.55 6.57 11.54
CA TRP A 14 -30.18 7.53 12.43
C TRP A 14 -29.20 8.16 13.42
N ARG A 15 -28.23 7.40 13.95
CA ARG A 15 -27.18 7.93 14.84
C ARG A 15 -26.31 8.97 14.12
N ARG A 16 -25.91 8.71 12.88
CA ARG A 16 -25.11 9.67 12.08
C ARG A 16 -25.89 10.94 11.78
N ARG A 17 -27.19 10.82 11.47
CA ARG A 17 -28.04 11.96 11.16
C ARG A 17 -28.33 12.83 12.39
N LEU A 18 -28.52 12.23 13.56
CA LEU A 18 -28.64 12.95 14.82
C LEU A 18 -27.35 13.68 15.22
N LEU A 19 -26.17 13.07 14.97
CA LEU A 19 -24.88 13.71 15.22
C LEU A 19 -24.69 14.96 14.35
N VAL A 20 -24.99 14.87 13.05
CA VAL A 20 -24.89 16.00 12.12
C VAL A 20 -25.86 17.11 12.49
N LEU A 21 -27.11 16.79 12.85
CA LEU A 21 -28.10 17.77 13.30
C LEU A 21 -27.69 18.41 14.64
N GLY A 22 -27.13 17.64 15.58
CA GLY A 22 -26.61 18.12 16.85
C GLY A 22 -25.43 19.10 16.66
N CYS A 23 -24.50 18.79 15.78
CA CYS A 23 -23.40 19.69 15.42
C CYS A 23 -23.89 20.98 14.76
N ALA A 24 -24.87 20.89 13.84
CA ALA A 24 -25.44 22.07 13.17
C ALA A 24 -26.14 23.02 14.15
N VAL A 25 -26.92 22.49 15.10
CA VAL A 25 -27.56 23.27 16.14
C VAL A 25 -26.51 23.85 17.13
N GLY A 26 -25.45 23.11 17.45
CA GLY A 26 -24.35 23.57 18.29
C GLY A 26 -23.59 24.74 17.68
N VAL A 27 -23.32 24.71 16.36
CA VAL A 27 -22.61 25.78 15.64
C VAL A 27 -23.50 27.02 15.51
N LEU A 28 -24.78 26.86 15.23
CA LEU A 28 -25.72 27.97 15.08
C LEU A 28 -26.15 28.58 16.45
N GLY A 29 -26.21 27.78 17.51
CA GLY A 29 -26.59 28.24 18.84
C GLY A 29 -25.41 28.72 19.70
N GLY A 30 -24.21 28.09 19.56
CA GLY A 30 -23.02 28.41 20.36
C GLY A 30 -22.17 29.55 19.81
N GLY A 31 -22.19 29.78 18.49
CA GLY A 31 -21.40 30.82 17.83
C GLY A 31 -21.81 32.25 18.21
N GLY A 32 -23.07 32.45 18.61
CA GLY A 32 -23.56 33.77 19.05
C GLY A 32 -23.10 34.17 20.46
N TRP A 33 -22.77 33.21 21.32
CA TRP A 33 -22.39 33.48 22.73
C TRP A 33 -20.90 33.73 22.90
N LEU A 34 -20.04 33.08 22.10
CA LEU A 34 -18.59 33.32 22.15
C LEU A 34 -18.17 34.65 21.51
N GLY A 35 -18.95 35.14 20.53
CA GLY A 35 -18.69 36.46 19.90
C GLY A 35 -18.90 37.67 20.81
N VAL A 36 -19.72 37.55 21.85
CA VAL A 36 -20.00 38.64 22.79
C VAL A 36 -18.98 38.71 23.94
N ALA A 37 -18.35 37.57 24.28
CA ALA A 37 -17.38 37.50 25.38
C ALA A 37 -15.98 38.08 25.04
N VAL A 38 -15.62 38.16 23.74
CA VAL A 38 -14.31 38.67 23.28
C VAL A 38 -14.29 40.20 23.14
N ALA A 39 -15.46 40.89 23.15
CA ALA A 39 -15.55 42.34 22.95
C ALA A 39 -15.46 43.17 24.23
N THR A 40 -15.41 42.57 25.43
CA THR A 40 -15.44 43.32 26.72
C THR A 40 -14.36 42.94 27.72
N GLY A 41 -13.25 42.32 27.31
CA GLY A 41 -12.14 41.96 28.21
C GLY A 41 -11.00 42.98 28.15
N SER A 42 -10.85 43.81 29.18
CA SER A 42 -9.65 44.65 29.46
C SER A 42 -8.48 43.80 29.94
N PRO A 43 -7.24 44.25 29.73
CA PRO A 43 -6.05 43.49 30.10
C PRO A 43 -5.75 43.65 31.58
N ASP A 44 -5.39 42.56 32.23
CA ASP A 44 -4.38 42.51 33.28
C ASP A 44 -4.42 41.14 33.98
N GLU A 45 -3.24 40.66 34.21
CA GLU A 45 -2.70 39.78 35.23
C GLU A 45 -2.02 38.50 34.76
N ASP A 46 -0.72 38.56 34.96
CA ASP A 46 0.26 37.48 34.99
C ASP A 46 -0.25 36.26 35.78
N THR A 47 -0.37 35.10 35.12
CA THR A 47 -0.37 33.85 35.85
C THR A 47 0.77 32.98 35.30
N VAL A 48 1.85 33.01 36.06
CA VAL A 48 2.99 32.09 35.94
C VAL A 48 2.47 30.68 36.19
N LEU A 49 2.35 29.86 35.15
CA LEU A 49 2.17 28.41 35.30
C LEU A 49 3.53 27.78 35.58
N THR A 50 3.76 27.48 36.86
CA THR A 50 4.86 26.65 37.35
C THR A 50 4.79 25.29 36.72
N ALA A 51 5.80 24.94 35.94
CA ALA A 51 6.03 23.59 35.42
C ALA A 51 6.33 22.66 36.60
N ALA A 52 5.47 21.71 36.85
CA ALA A 52 5.70 20.64 37.81
C ALA A 52 6.22 19.41 37.07
N GLY A 53 7.39 18.93 37.48
CA GLY A 53 7.75 17.52 37.48
C GLY A 53 8.27 16.93 36.18
N ASP A 54 9.53 17.15 35.94
CA ASP A 54 10.39 16.26 35.13
C ASP A 54 10.57 14.94 35.89
N GLU A 55 9.72 13.98 35.66
CA GLU A 55 9.88 12.60 36.10
C GLU A 55 10.64 11.84 35.01
N SER A 56 11.97 12.02 35.07
CA SER A 56 12.93 11.27 34.26
C SER A 56 12.82 9.79 34.61
N VAL A 57 12.14 9.02 33.74
CA VAL A 57 12.19 7.55 33.76
C VAL A 57 13.60 7.14 33.36
N PRO A 58 14.38 6.43 34.20
CA PRO A 58 15.71 6.00 33.83
C PRO A 58 15.63 5.00 32.69
N ALA A 59 16.35 5.26 31.60
CA ALA A 59 16.49 4.32 30.49
C ALA A 59 17.10 3.00 31.01
N PRO A 60 16.57 1.83 30.60
CA PRO A 60 17.16 0.54 30.98
C PRO A 60 18.59 0.46 30.45
N ALA A 61 19.49 -0.05 31.28
CA ALA A 61 20.89 -0.24 30.92
C ALA A 61 20.99 -1.20 29.73
N LEU A 62 21.79 -0.86 28.72
CA LEU A 62 21.97 -1.63 27.46
C LEU A 62 22.45 -3.07 27.71
N ASP A 63 23.07 -3.35 28.85
CA ASP A 63 23.56 -4.67 29.23
C ASP A 63 22.45 -5.71 29.47
N GLN A 64 21.20 -5.26 29.62
CA GLN A 64 20.04 -6.16 29.82
C GLN A 64 19.33 -6.54 28.52
N VAL A 65 19.69 -5.94 27.38
CA VAL A 65 18.96 -6.12 26.11
C VAL A 65 19.73 -6.94 25.09
N VAL A 66 21.03 -7.13 25.27
CA VAL A 66 21.86 -7.88 24.32
C VAL A 66 22.41 -9.16 25.00
N PRO A 67 22.05 -10.36 24.54
CA PRO A 67 22.66 -11.58 25.03
C PRO A 67 24.16 -11.58 24.70
N SER A 68 24.99 -11.85 25.70
CA SER A 68 26.43 -11.92 25.56
C SER A 68 26.81 -12.98 24.50
N LEU A 69 27.63 -12.59 23.52
CA LEU A 69 28.19 -13.48 22.49
C LEU A 69 29.00 -14.68 23.06
N ALA A 70 29.34 -14.68 24.38
CA ALA A 70 30.02 -15.78 25.04
C ALA A 70 29.15 -17.04 25.20
N ALA A 71 27.85 -16.97 24.93
CA ALA A 71 26.94 -18.12 25.04
C ALA A 71 26.76 -18.89 23.72
N VAL A 72 27.36 -18.45 22.62
CA VAL A 72 27.29 -19.15 21.33
C VAL A 72 28.42 -20.19 21.28
N GLN A 73 28.10 -21.43 21.61
CA GLN A 73 29.00 -22.57 21.35
C GLN A 73 28.92 -22.91 19.86
N LEU A 74 30.01 -22.64 19.13
CA LEU A 74 30.18 -23.17 17.78
C LEU A 74 30.38 -24.69 17.88
N PRO A 75 29.69 -25.50 17.07
CA PRO A 75 29.98 -26.91 17.00
C PRO A 75 31.44 -27.10 16.51
N THR A 76 32.23 -27.77 17.34
CA THR A 76 33.60 -28.18 16.97
C THR A 76 33.51 -29.16 15.81
N ALA A 77 34.12 -28.82 14.68
CA ALA A 77 34.26 -29.73 13.56
C ALA A 77 35.16 -30.88 13.97
N GLU A 78 34.66 -32.11 13.89
CA GLU A 78 35.47 -33.31 13.96
C GLU A 78 36.46 -33.37 12.80
N PRO A 79 37.67 -33.88 12.98
CA PRO A 79 38.65 -33.99 11.90
C PRO A 79 38.15 -34.96 10.84
N ALA A 80 38.11 -34.49 9.60
CA ALA A 80 37.80 -35.31 8.44
C ALA A 80 38.84 -36.37 8.24
N GLU A 81 38.43 -37.63 8.23
CA GLU A 81 39.24 -38.76 7.70
C GLU A 81 39.45 -38.57 6.20
N GLU A 82 40.67 -38.84 5.73
CA GLU A 82 41.07 -38.74 4.34
C GLU A 82 40.21 -39.62 3.43
N PRO A 83 39.76 -39.15 2.24
CA PRO A 83 39.00 -39.99 1.33
C PRO A 83 39.95 -40.99 0.61
N GLN A 84 39.61 -42.24 0.71
CA GLN A 84 40.13 -43.27 -0.17
C GLN A 84 39.60 -43.05 -1.60
N ASP A 85 40.51 -43.23 -2.58
CA ASP A 85 40.24 -43.25 -4.01
C ASP A 85 38.97 -44.07 -4.33
N ALA A 86 37.94 -43.37 -4.78
CA ALA A 86 36.81 -43.95 -5.51
C ALA A 86 36.79 -43.36 -6.92
N GLU A 87 36.90 -44.26 -7.88
CA GLU A 87 36.93 -44.09 -9.31
C GLU A 87 35.92 -43.05 -9.78
N ARG A 88 36.40 -42.06 -10.60
CA ARG A 88 35.57 -41.18 -11.40
C ARG A 88 34.72 -42.03 -12.34
N GLN A 89 33.46 -42.18 -12.00
CA GLN A 89 32.45 -42.43 -13.00
C GLN A 89 32.12 -41.05 -13.65
N ASP A 90 32.49 -40.92 -14.92
CA ASP A 90 31.99 -39.90 -15.81
C ASP A 90 30.44 -40.03 -15.90
N GLY A 91 29.76 -39.39 -14.97
CA GLY A 91 28.33 -39.17 -15.04
C GLY A 91 28.09 -37.99 -16.00
N GLU A 92 27.66 -38.31 -17.21
CA GLU A 92 27.01 -37.41 -18.15
C GLU A 92 26.04 -36.51 -17.39
N PRO A 93 26.07 -35.15 -17.53
CA PRO A 93 25.11 -34.31 -16.88
C PRO A 93 23.71 -34.70 -17.41
N ALA A 94 22.91 -35.31 -16.53
CA ALA A 94 21.51 -35.49 -16.80
C ALA A 94 20.94 -34.10 -17.14
N ASP A 95 20.47 -33.91 -18.39
CA ASP A 95 19.60 -32.80 -18.73
C ASP A 95 18.43 -32.80 -17.74
N GLU A 96 18.48 -31.94 -16.72
CA GLU A 96 17.31 -31.65 -15.89
C GLU A 96 16.28 -31.03 -16.81
N GLU A 97 15.38 -31.88 -17.28
CA GLU A 97 14.17 -31.47 -18.00
C GLU A 97 13.46 -30.42 -17.10
N PRO A 98 13.16 -29.20 -17.61
CA PRO A 98 12.51 -28.18 -16.82
C PRO A 98 11.25 -28.77 -16.18
N PRO A 99 10.93 -28.47 -14.91
CA PRO A 99 9.74 -28.99 -14.23
C PRO A 99 8.53 -28.75 -15.15
N ALA A 100 7.84 -29.82 -15.53
CA ALA A 100 6.63 -29.71 -16.32
C ALA A 100 5.68 -28.73 -15.62
N GLU A 101 5.28 -27.64 -16.30
CA GLU A 101 4.33 -26.68 -15.77
C GLU A 101 3.07 -27.41 -15.33
N ALA A 102 2.78 -27.40 -14.03
CA ALA A 102 1.63 -28.07 -13.48
C ALA A 102 0.37 -27.43 -14.10
N LEU A 103 -0.49 -28.26 -14.69
CA LEU A 103 -1.76 -27.78 -15.27
C LEU A 103 -2.59 -27.04 -14.20
N PRO A 104 -3.27 -25.94 -14.57
CA PRO A 104 -4.12 -25.20 -13.65
C PRO A 104 -5.18 -26.10 -13.02
N VAL A 105 -5.23 -26.10 -11.67
CA VAL A 105 -6.20 -26.88 -10.89
C VAL A 105 -7.31 -25.94 -10.43
N ASP A 106 -8.57 -26.33 -10.62
CA ASP A 106 -9.73 -25.55 -10.16
C ASP A 106 -9.69 -25.34 -8.65
N GLY A 107 -9.81 -24.08 -8.20
CA GLY A 107 -9.66 -23.67 -6.81
C GLY A 107 -8.22 -23.66 -6.26
N GLY A 108 -7.22 -24.00 -7.08
CA GLY A 108 -5.80 -23.93 -6.72
C GLY A 108 -5.25 -22.48 -6.71
N PRO A 109 -3.96 -22.29 -6.42
CA PRO A 109 -3.33 -20.97 -6.49
C PRO A 109 -3.26 -20.47 -7.94
N CYS A 110 -3.52 -19.15 -8.15
CA CYS A 110 -3.31 -18.54 -9.46
C CYS A 110 -1.81 -18.35 -9.71
N SER A 111 -1.27 -18.93 -10.80
CA SER A 111 0.02 -18.55 -11.36
C SER A 111 -0.07 -17.20 -12.09
N ASN A 112 1.08 -16.60 -12.44
CA ASN A 112 1.07 -15.27 -13.06
C ASN A 112 0.46 -15.26 -14.47
N ASP A 113 0.58 -16.33 -15.22
CA ASP A 113 -0.03 -16.52 -16.55
C ASP A 113 -1.56 -16.63 -16.48
N MET A 114 -2.12 -16.99 -15.33
CA MET A 114 -3.55 -17.00 -15.07
C MET A 114 -4.12 -15.60 -14.72
N ILE A 115 -3.25 -14.62 -14.45
CA ILE A 115 -3.64 -13.29 -13.99
C ILE A 115 -3.28 -12.22 -15.03
N GLY A 116 -4.29 -11.53 -15.54
CA GLY A 116 -4.12 -10.28 -16.29
C GLY A 116 -4.07 -9.08 -15.35
N VAL A 117 -3.09 -8.21 -15.55
CA VAL A 117 -2.99 -6.91 -14.85
C VAL A 117 -3.09 -5.79 -15.87
N GLU A 118 -3.90 -4.78 -15.61
CA GLU A 118 -4.10 -3.62 -16.48
C GLU A 118 -4.17 -2.34 -15.63
N VAL A 119 -3.71 -1.21 -16.19
CA VAL A 119 -3.92 0.11 -15.59
C VAL A 119 -4.82 0.94 -16.50
N ARG A 120 -5.86 1.55 -15.92
CA ARG A 120 -6.81 2.41 -16.63
C ARG A 120 -6.80 3.81 -16.01
N PRO A 121 -6.18 4.81 -16.66
CA PRO A 121 -6.28 6.19 -16.20
C PRO A 121 -7.71 6.74 -16.45
N THR A 122 -8.28 7.40 -15.45
CA THR A 122 -9.61 8.00 -15.52
C THR A 122 -9.57 9.46 -15.05
N PRO A 123 -9.58 10.45 -15.98
CA PRO A 123 -9.48 10.33 -17.45
C PRO A 123 -8.06 10.02 -17.94
N ALA A 124 -7.92 9.66 -19.24
CA ALA A 124 -6.63 9.40 -19.86
C ALA A 124 -5.77 10.64 -20.10
N SER A 125 -6.35 11.84 -19.98
CA SER A 125 -5.66 13.15 -20.02
C SER A 125 -6.19 14.05 -18.93
N SER A 126 -5.30 14.80 -18.26
CA SER A 126 -5.66 15.68 -17.15
C SER A 126 -4.77 16.92 -17.11
N PRO A 127 -5.28 18.08 -16.66
CA PRO A 127 -4.42 19.24 -16.40
C PRO A 127 -3.39 18.99 -15.33
N VAL A 128 -2.23 19.65 -15.44
CA VAL A 128 -1.21 19.66 -14.38
C VAL A 128 -1.82 20.15 -13.08
N GLY A 129 -1.48 19.49 -11.96
CA GLY A 129 -2.02 19.78 -10.63
C GLY A 129 -3.40 19.20 -10.35
N SER A 130 -4.06 18.57 -11.32
CA SER A 130 -5.28 17.79 -11.08
C SER A 130 -4.99 16.48 -10.34
N LYS A 131 -6.05 15.81 -9.90
CA LYS A 131 -5.96 14.57 -9.13
C LYS A 131 -6.79 13.46 -9.81
N PRO A 132 -6.34 12.91 -10.95
CA PRO A 132 -7.03 11.81 -11.60
C PRO A 132 -6.92 10.53 -10.79
N THR A 133 -7.80 9.56 -11.10
CA THR A 133 -7.75 8.21 -10.55
C THR A 133 -7.13 7.27 -11.58
N PHE A 134 -6.28 6.38 -11.11
CA PHE A 134 -5.73 5.28 -11.89
C PHE A 134 -6.27 3.97 -11.33
N ASP A 135 -6.99 3.21 -12.14
CA ASP A 135 -7.54 1.93 -11.72
C ASP A 135 -6.55 0.82 -12.05
N LEU A 136 -6.10 0.09 -11.03
CA LEU A 136 -5.39 -1.19 -11.22
C LEU A 136 -6.46 -2.27 -11.34
N VAL A 137 -6.52 -2.93 -12.49
CA VAL A 137 -7.49 -4.00 -12.78
C VAL A 137 -6.75 -5.33 -12.80
N VAL A 138 -7.22 -6.26 -11.98
CA VAL A 138 -6.70 -7.64 -11.89
C VAL A 138 -7.79 -8.59 -12.37
N THR A 139 -7.49 -9.42 -13.35
CA THR A 139 -8.46 -10.34 -13.98
C THR A 139 -7.92 -11.76 -13.98
N ASN A 140 -8.75 -12.74 -13.61
CA ASN A 140 -8.44 -14.13 -13.90
C ASN A 140 -8.70 -14.40 -15.40
N VAL A 141 -7.63 -14.54 -16.17
CA VAL A 141 -7.70 -14.80 -17.63
C VAL A 141 -7.69 -16.29 -17.96
N SER A 142 -7.61 -17.16 -16.96
CA SER A 142 -7.64 -18.61 -17.13
C SER A 142 -9.07 -19.14 -17.27
N GLN A 143 -9.19 -20.44 -17.55
CA GLN A 143 -10.48 -21.13 -17.70
C GLN A 143 -10.96 -21.80 -16.40
N VAL A 144 -10.18 -21.71 -15.31
CA VAL A 144 -10.49 -22.32 -14.01
C VAL A 144 -10.55 -21.26 -12.92
N SER A 145 -11.28 -21.52 -11.85
CA SER A 145 -11.22 -20.66 -10.66
C SER A 145 -9.88 -20.84 -9.97
N CYS A 146 -9.33 -19.76 -9.39
CA CYS A 146 -8.07 -19.85 -8.64
C CYS A 146 -8.01 -18.83 -7.51
N VAL A 147 -7.13 -19.06 -6.53
CA VAL A 147 -6.94 -18.17 -5.37
C VAL A 147 -5.71 -17.28 -5.58
N ARG A 148 -5.88 -15.97 -5.47
CA ARG A 148 -4.80 -14.98 -5.53
C ARG A 148 -4.82 -14.05 -4.34
N ALA A 149 -3.65 -13.75 -3.77
CA ALA A 149 -3.48 -12.68 -2.81
C ALA A 149 -3.55 -11.34 -3.56
N LEU A 150 -4.52 -10.51 -3.15
CA LEU A 150 -4.75 -9.16 -3.69
C LEU A 150 -4.40 -8.08 -2.65
N ASP A 151 -3.39 -8.36 -1.83
CA ASP A 151 -2.95 -7.48 -0.76
C ASP A 151 -2.44 -6.16 -1.29
N LYS A 152 -2.74 -5.05 -0.62
CA LYS A 152 -2.29 -3.71 -1.05
C LYS A 152 -0.78 -3.59 -1.17
N GLY A 153 -0.02 -4.28 -0.32
CA GLY A 153 1.44 -4.32 -0.39
C GLY A 153 1.99 -4.97 -1.67
N LEU A 154 1.19 -5.83 -2.34
CA LEU A 154 1.53 -6.47 -3.60
C LEU A 154 1.16 -5.62 -4.82
N GLN A 155 0.28 -4.63 -4.65
CA GLN A 155 -0.21 -3.75 -5.70
C GLN A 155 0.68 -2.52 -5.84
N GLU A 156 0.97 -2.11 -7.06
CA GLU A 156 1.63 -0.83 -7.31
C GLU A 156 1.26 -0.31 -8.71
N ILE A 157 1.10 1.00 -8.81
CA ILE A 157 1.09 1.72 -10.07
C ILE A 157 2.28 2.67 -10.09
N VAL A 158 3.07 2.62 -11.16
CA VAL A 158 4.22 3.50 -11.39
C VAL A 158 3.94 4.37 -12.61
N MET A 159 4.23 5.67 -12.52
CA MET A 159 4.22 6.58 -13.66
C MET A 159 5.67 6.85 -14.09
N VAL A 160 5.95 6.69 -15.38
CA VAL A 160 7.22 6.99 -15.99
C VAL A 160 7.04 8.02 -17.11
N ASP A 161 8.06 8.85 -17.33
CA ASP A 161 8.11 9.82 -18.43
C ASP A 161 8.46 9.14 -19.76
N ALA A 162 8.57 9.95 -20.83
CA ALA A 162 8.92 9.48 -22.16
C ALA A 162 10.31 8.81 -22.22
N SER A 163 11.24 9.18 -21.33
CA SER A 163 12.57 8.59 -21.24
C SER A 163 12.57 7.26 -20.46
N GLY A 164 11.47 6.92 -19.80
CA GLY A 164 11.36 5.76 -18.92
C GLY A 164 11.77 6.05 -17.47
N THR A 165 12.04 7.31 -17.14
CA THR A 165 12.38 7.70 -15.76
C THR A 165 11.13 7.68 -14.89
N ARG A 166 11.22 7.07 -13.69
CA ARG A 166 10.14 7.05 -12.70
C ARG A 166 9.84 8.45 -12.21
N VAL A 167 8.59 8.85 -12.29
CA VAL A 167 8.07 10.14 -11.84
C VAL A 167 7.28 10.00 -10.55
N TRP A 168 6.52 8.90 -10.41
CA TRP A 168 5.68 8.64 -9.26
C TRP A 168 5.42 7.15 -9.09
N GLY A 169 5.13 6.73 -7.85
CA GLY A 169 4.63 5.41 -7.52
C GLY A 169 3.61 5.46 -6.38
N SER A 170 2.57 4.62 -6.48
CA SER A 170 1.48 4.60 -5.50
C SER A 170 1.94 4.23 -4.09
N ASN A 171 2.99 3.43 -3.97
CA ASN A 171 3.51 2.93 -2.71
C ASN A 171 4.72 3.72 -2.18
N ASP A 172 5.14 4.79 -2.86
CA ASP A 172 6.35 5.52 -2.50
C ASP A 172 6.29 6.19 -1.13
N CYS A 173 5.17 6.83 -0.81
CA CYS A 173 5.05 7.66 0.40
C CYS A 173 4.21 7.01 1.50
N PHE A 174 3.20 6.27 1.13
CA PHE A 174 2.22 5.69 2.06
C PHE A 174 1.94 4.23 1.69
N PRO A 175 2.93 3.33 1.84
CA PRO A 175 2.70 1.91 1.57
C PRO A 175 1.68 1.37 2.57
N GLU A 176 0.62 0.76 2.05
CA GLU A 176 -0.38 0.07 2.85
C GLU A 176 -0.15 -1.44 2.78
N THR A 177 -0.38 -2.14 3.88
CA THR A 177 -0.36 -3.60 3.93
C THR A 177 -1.73 -4.12 4.34
N THR A 178 -2.21 -5.13 3.62
CA THR A 178 -3.45 -5.84 3.95
C THR A 178 -3.22 -7.34 3.75
N THR A 179 -4.17 -8.15 4.17
CA THR A 179 -4.27 -9.57 3.83
C THR A 179 -5.61 -9.76 3.13
N ASP A 180 -5.58 -10.00 1.80
CA ASP A 180 -6.78 -10.07 0.97
C ASP A 180 -6.67 -11.24 -0.06
N PRO A 181 -6.68 -12.50 0.41
CA PRO A 181 -6.75 -13.65 -0.50
C PRO A 181 -8.17 -13.76 -1.07
N ARG A 182 -8.30 -13.85 -2.40
CA ARG A 182 -9.58 -14.01 -3.09
C ARG A 182 -9.57 -15.19 -4.07
N THR A 183 -10.70 -15.89 -4.13
CA THR A 183 -10.99 -16.82 -5.20
C THR A 183 -11.57 -16.02 -6.37
N LEU A 184 -10.89 -16.06 -7.51
CA LEU A 184 -11.30 -15.40 -8.75
C LEU A 184 -11.88 -16.44 -9.70
N GLN A 185 -13.11 -16.21 -10.17
CA GLN A 185 -13.73 -17.03 -11.20
C GLN A 185 -13.12 -16.72 -12.57
N PRO A 186 -13.21 -17.63 -13.56
CA PRO A 186 -12.79 -17.34 -14.92
C PRO A 186 -13.42 -16.05 -15.46
N GLY A 187 -12.60 -15.11 -15.94
CA GLY A 187 -13.02 -13.79 -16.42
C GLY A 187 -13.39 -12.78 -15.34
N GLU A 188 -13.36 -13.14 -14.06
CA GLU A 188 -13.64 -12.20 -12.98
C GLU A 188 -12.53 -11.15 -12.88
N SER A 189 -12.95 -9.88 -12.76
CA SER A 189 -12.05 -8.74 -12.58
C SER A 189 -12.30 -8.04 -11.26
N VAL A 190 -11.22 -7.65 -10.57
CA VAL A 190 -11.24 -6.79 -9.38
C VAL A 190 -10.54 -5.49 -9.71
N VAL A 191 -11.15 -4.35 -9.32
CA VAL A 191 -10.64 -3.01 -9.60
C VAL A 191 -10.20 -2.36 -8.30
N PHE A 192 -8.98 -1.81 -8.30
CA PHE A 192 -8.40 -1.06 -7.19
C PHE A 192 -8.13 0.38 -7.64
N PRO A 193 -9.00 1.34 -7.29
CA PRO A 193 -8.82 2.74 -7.65
C PRO A 193 -7.72 3.39 -6.80
N VAL A 194 -6.78 4.06 -7.44
CA VAL A 194 -5.68 4.81 -6.82
C VAL A 194 -5.79 6.27 -7.21
N LEU A 195 -6.08 7.14 -6.24
CA LEU A 195 -6.12 8.59 -6.45
C LEU A 195 -4.68 9.13 -6.48
N TRP A 196 -4.25 9.67 -7.62
CA TRP A 196 -2.97 10.37 -7.71
C TRP A 196 -3.10 11.81 -7.24
N GLY A 197 -2.21 12.26 -6.35
CA GLY A 197 -2.24 13.61 -5.78
C GLY A 197 -1.68 14.72 -6.68
N GLY A 198 -1.32 14.45 -7.95
CA GLY A 198 -0.78 15.43 -8.89
C GLY A 198 0.68 15.81 -8.65
N LEU A 199 1.41 15.06 -7.82
CA LEU A 199 2.81 15.34 -7.46
C LEU A 199 3.69 14.13 -7.74
N SER A 200 4.97 14.39 -8.03
CA SER A 200 6.00 13.36 -8.12
C SER A 200 6.26 12.68 -6.77
N SER A 201 6.90 11.52 -6.79
CA SER A 201 7.40 10.85 -5.59
C SER A 201 8.59 9.95 -5.91
N THR A 202 9.34 9.62 -4.88
CA THR A 202 10.41 8.62 -4.90
C THR A 202 10.17 7.61 -3.79
N PRO A 203 10.68 6.38 -3.90
CA PRO A 203 10.55 5.38 -2.85
C PRO A 203 11.01 5.92 -1.49
N GLY A 204 10.16 5.73 -0.47
CA GLY A 204 10.38 6.28 0.87
C GLY A 204 10.14 7.78 1.00
N CYS A 205 9.61 8.44 -0.03
CA CYS A 205 9.31 9.89 -0.03
C CYS A 205 10.50 10.79 0.34
N THR A 206 11.70 10.41 -0.06
CA THR A 206 12.96 11.07 0.34
C THR A 206 13.25 12.35 -0.43
N ALA A 207 12.66 12.52 -1.62
CA ALA A 207 12.82 13.72 -2.45
C ALA A 207 11.64 14.68 -2.29
N GLU A 208 11.87 15.96 -2.60
CA GLU A 208 10.81 16.96 -2.70
C GLU A 208 9.79 16.55 -3.76
N ARG A 209 8.51 16.69 -3.42
CA ARG A 209 7.40 16.36 -4.32
C ARG A 209 7.01 17.59 -5.11
N VAL A 210 7.16 17.51 -6.42
CA VAL A 210 6.88 18.60 -7.36
C VAL A 210 5.80 18.21 -8.36
N GLN A 211 5.14 19.19 -8.97
CA GLN A 211 4.22 18.93 -10.07
C GLN A 211 5.03 18.52 -11.30
N PRO A 212 4.74 17.36 -11.92
CA PRO A 212 5.36 16.98 -13.18
C PRO A 212 4.98 17.97 -14.30
N ALA A 213 5.88 18.14 -15.27
CA ALA A 213 5.63 19.00 -16.43
C ALA A 213 4.49 18.46 -17.31
N PRO A 214 3.82 19.31 -18.12
CA PRO A 214 2.96 18.82 -19.20
C PRO A 214 3.72 17.86 -20.12
N GLY A 215 3.05 16.81 -20.60
CA GLY A 215 3.68 15.82 -21.48
C GLY A 215 3.01 14.46 -21.43
N ASP A 216 3.59 13.52 -22.17
CA ASP A 216 3.11 12.15 -22.25
C ASP A 216 3.86 11.26 -21.25
N TYR A 217 3.08 10.48 -20.53
CA TYR A 217 3.52 9.56 -19.49
C TYR A 217 2.99 8.15 -19.76
N ARG A 218 3.59 7.17 -19.13
CA ARG A 218 3.15 5.78 -19.17
C ARG A 218 2.92 5.30 -17.74
N LEU A 219 1.80 4.61 -17.54
CA LEU A 219 1.46 3.96 -16.27
C LEU A 219 1.73 2.47 -16.40
N ARG A 220 2.38 1.90 -15.40
CA ARG A 220 2.61 0.45 -15.25
C ARG A 220 2.04 -0.01 -13.94
N GLY A 221 1.22 -1.05 -14.01
CA GLY A 221 0.68 -1.72 -12.83
C GLY A 221 1.45 -3.00 -12.52
N ARG A 222 1.45 -3.39 -11.27
CA ARG A 222 1.87 -4.73 -10.86
C ARG A 222 0.98 -5.26 -9.73
N LEU A 223 0.87 -6.57 -9.70
CA LEU A 223 0.39 -7.34 -8.57
C LEU A 223 1.45 -8.40 -8.27
N ASP A 224 2.21 -8.23 -7.20
CA ASP A 224 3.39 -9.02 -6.90
C ASP A 224 4.38 -8.99 -8.08
N THR A 225 4.62 -10.10 -8.76
CA THR A 225 5.50 -10.22 -9.93
C THR A 225 4.75 -10.17 -11.27
N ALA A 226 3.40 -10.22 -11.27
CA ALA A 226 2.60 -10.01 -12.48
C ALA A 226 2.54 -8.52 -12.82
N THR A 227 2.83 -8.14 -14.08
CA THR A 227 2.92 -6.75 -14.53
C THR A 227 1.95 -6.46 -15.66
N SER A 228 1.50 -5.19 -15.77
CA SER A 228 0.66 -4.73 -16.87
C SER A 228 1.49 -4.29 -18.07
N PRO A 229 0.90 -4.26 -19.28
CA PRO A 229 1.36 -3.39 -20.37
C PRO A 229 1.35 -1.91 -19.94
N ASP A 230 2.11 -1.07 -20.69
CA ASP A 230 2.10 0.38 -20.49
C ASP A 230 0.73 0.96 -20.90
N ALA A 231 0.12 1.76 -20.02
CA ALA A 231 -1.06 2.54 -20.33
C ALA A 231 -0.67 4.01 -20.54
N ALA A 232 -1.13 4.62 -21.63
CA ALA A 232 -0.83 6.02 -21.94
C ALA A 232 -1.61 6.97 -21.02
N PHE A 233 -0.94 8.05 -20.57
CA PHE A 233 -1.54 9.13 -19.79
C PHE A 233 -0.89 10.45 -20.18
N THR A 234 -1.69 11.51 -20.41
CA THR A 234 -1.17 12.83 -20.81
C THR A 234 -1.51 13.90 -19.77
N LEU A 235 -0.51 14.68 -19.36
CA LEU A 235 -0.68 15.91 -18.59
C LEU A 235 -0.70 17.11 -19.54
N THR A 236 -1.70 17.97 -19.41
CA THR A 236 -1.89 19.16 -20.27
C THR A 236 -1.78 20.47 -19.50
#